data_c7ae5b3f168db26add6c9de1e681567d
#
_entry.id   c7ae5b3f168db26add6c9de1e681567d
#
_cell.length_a   1.000
_cell.length_b   1.000
_cell.length_c   1.000
_cell.angle_alpha   90.00
_cell.angle_beta   90.00
_cell.angle_gamma   90.00
#
_symmetry.space_group_name_H-M   'P 1'
#
loop_
_entity.id
_entity.type
_entity.pdbx_description
1 polymer ?
#
loop_
_entity_poly.entity_id
_entity_poly.type
_entity_poly.pdbx_seq_one_letter_code
_entity_poly.pdbx_strand_id
1 'polypeptide(L)'
;LANSFGGNFRWQLLPTPFTVYADGMDIVLFEEFGAGEMALDIRDQLERNDLLKDEQYRRKFRKFYKEKLSPRVWQRDFGDAVILDCPDKSVVGRNFAELAADRGIHVVDFFLDMVVAHGRSLRWFTTVGNHRKDRLRKMVTNPGALITFSDAGAHIRNMAFYNLPLRFLKLVNESHGEGEPIMSLERAVHRL
;
A
#
# COMPACT_ATOMS: atom_id res chain seq x y z
N LEU A 1 -18.52 21.01 -8.99
CA LEU A 1 -18.73 21.59 -10.34
C LEU A 1 -19.69 20.75 -11.19
N ALA A 2 -19.39 19.47 -11.54
CA ALA A 2 -20.27 18.68 -12.43
C ALA A 2 -21.72 18.59 -11.92
N ASN A 3 -21.91 18.34 -10.62
CA ASN A 3 -23.24 18.22 -10.01
C ASN A 3 -23.97 19.57 -9.89
N SER A 4 -23.26 20.69 -9.81
CA SER A 4 -23.88 22.03 -9.82
C SER A 4 -24.44 22.43 -11.19
N PHE A 5 -24.07 21.72 -12.24
CA PHE A 5 -24.63 21.86 -13.61
C PHE A 5 -25.60 20.77 -13.98
N GLY A 6 -26.24 20.12 -12.99
CA GLY A 6 -27.23 19.05 -13.22
C GLY A 6 -26.63 17.68 -13.53
N GLY A 7 -25.32 17.52 -13.43
CA GLY A 7 -24.66 16.21 -13.56
C GLY A 7 -24.94 15.31 -12.36
N ASN A 8 -24.73 14.01 -12.52
CA ASN A 8 -24.82 13.03 -11.45
C ASN A 8 -23.44 12.34 -11.28
N PHE A 9 -22.42 13.15 -10.96
CA PHE A 9 -21.09 12.63 -10.73
C PHE A 9 -21.03 11.93 -9.37
N ARG A 10 -20.55 10.70 -9.37
CA ARG A 10 -20.31 9.87 -8.21
C ARG A 10 -18.88 9.35 -8.27
N TRP A 11 -18.28 9.08 -7.12
CA TRP A 11 -16.95 8.54 -7.03
C TRP A 11 -16.92 7.30 -6.13
N GLN A 12 -16.08 6.34 -6.49
CA GLN A 12 -15.93 5.11 -5.74
C GLN A 12 -14.98 5.32 -4.56
N LEU A 13 -15.24 4.64 -3.46
CA LEU A 13 -14.48 4.73 -2.23
C LEU A 13 -14.20 3.35 -1.65
N LEU A 14 -12.94 3.12 -1.26
CA LEU A 14 -12.55 2.04 -0.37
C LEU A 14 -12.70 2.51 1.08
N PRO A 15 -13.62 1.94 1.88
CA PRO A 15 -13.94 2.40 3.24
C PRO A 15 -13.02 1.80 4.31
N THR A 16 -11.75 1.60 4.01
CA THR A 16 -10.74 1.00 4.91
C THR A 16 -9.36 1.54 4.55
N PRO A 17 -8.35 1.45 5.43
CA PRO A 17 -6.98 1.68 5.02
C PRO A 17 -6.62 0.86 3.79
N PHE A 18 -6.00 1.53 2.81
CA PHE A 18 -5.56 0.90 1.57
C PHE A 18 -4.21 0.24 1.81
N THR A 19 -4.24 -0.97 2.36
CA THR A 19 -3.04 -1.77 2.63
C THR A 19 -2.76 -2.67 1.43
N VAL A 20 -1.52 -2.66 1.00
CA VAL A 20 -1.01 -3.49 -0.10
C VAL A 20 0.08 -4.43 0.40
N TYR A 21 0.16 -5.61 -0.22
CA TYR A 21 1.08 -6.68 0.15
C TYR A 21 2.02 -6.98 -1.01
N ALA A 22 3.27 -7.23 -0.72
CA ALA A 22 4.28 -7.55 -1.72
C ALA A 22 5.05 -8.82 -1.38
N ASP A 23 5.50 -9.52 -2.41
CA ASP A 23 6.44 -10.62 -2.34
C ASP A 23 7.75 -10.15 -2.99
N GLY A 24 8.74 -9.80 -2.15
CA GLY A 24 9.96 -9.12 -2.64
C GLY A 24 9.61 -7.78 -3.29
N MET A 25 9.96 -7.64 -4.57
CA MET A 25 9.59 -6.46 -5.37
C MET A 25 8.32 -6.65 -6.21
N ASP A 26 7.68 -7.81 -6.19
CA ASP A 26 6.54 -8.10 -7.07
C ASP A 26 5.27 -7.36 -6.60
N ILE A 27 5.24 -6.06 -6.86
CA ILE A 27 4.12 -5.17 -6.59
C ILE A 27 4.13 -3.97 -7.53
N VAL A 28 2.96 -3.59 -8.01
CA VAL A 28 2.73 -2.46 -8.92
C VAL A 28 3.28 -1.11 -8.42
N LEU A 29 3.46 -0.92 -7.12
CA LEU A 29 4.00 0.30 -6.55
C LEU A 29 5.41 0.66 -7.07
N PHE A 30 6.19 -0.33 -7.50
CA PHE A 30 7.50 -0.09 -8.08
C PHE A 30 7.45 0.38 -9.53
N GLU A 31 6.30 0.24 -10.22
CA GLU A 31 6.09 0.82 -11.56
C GLU A 31 5.98 2.35 -11.53
N GLU A 32 5.71 2.94 -10.35
CA GLU A 32 5.57 4.39 -10.19
C GLU A 32 6.89 5.17 -10.40
N PHE A 33 8.02 4.50 -10.54
CA PHE A 33 9.31 5.16 -10.77
C PHE A 33 10.28 4.26 -11.55
N GLY A 34 11.04 4.87 -12.46
CA GLY A 34 11.81 4.15 -13.46
C GLY A 34 12.88 3.18 -12.94
N ALA A 35 13.38 3.33 -11.71
CA ALA A 35 14.27 2.33 -11.13
C ALA A 35 13.52 1.07 -10.67
N GLY A 36 12.29 1.23 -10.16
CA GLY A 36 11.43 0.10 -9.82
C GLY A 36 10.96 -0.65 -11.05
N GLU A 37 10.46 0.07 -12.05
CA GLU A 37 10.03 -0.46 -13.34
C GLU A 37 11.14 -1.30 -14.01
N MET A 38 12.37 -0.78 -14.07
CA MET A 38 13.51 -1.51 -14.61
C MET A 38 13.72 -2.90 -13.97
N ALA A 39 13.51 -3.02 -12.66
CA ALA A 39 13.66 -4.31 -11.99
C ALA A 39 12.46 -5.24 -12.22
N LEU A 40 11.25 -4.67 -12.36
CA LEU A 40 10.03 -5.45 -12.63
C LEU A 40 10.00 -6.01 -14.05
N ASP A 41 10.59 -5.32 -15.02
CA ASP A 41 10.69 -5.77 -16.41
C ASP A 41 11.57 -7.02 -16.56
N ILE A 42 12.53 -7.23 -15.66
CA ILE A 42 13.39 -8.42 -15.65
C ILE A 42 12.62 -9.56 -14.98
N ARG A 43 12.19 -10.53 -15.79
CA ARG A 43 11.42 -11.69 -15.31
C ARG A 43 12.30 -12.76 -14.66
N ASP A 44 13.53 -12.93 -15.16
CA ASP A 44 14.48 -13.87 -14.58
C ASP A 44 14.99 -13.36 -13.23
N GLN A 45 14.95 -14.23 -12.22
CA GLN A 45 15.31 -13.84 -10.84
C GLN A 45 16.82 -13.63 -10.69
N LEU A 46 17.66 -14.37 -11.43
CA LEU A 46 19.10 -14.23 -11.33
C LEU A 46 19.57 -12.94 -11.99
N GLU A 47 19.06 -12.65 -13.19
CA GLU A 47 19.33 -11.38 -13.88
C GLU A 47 18.84 -10.18 -13.05
N ARG A 48 17.64 -10.29 -12.47
CA ARG A 48 17.12 -9.26 -11.57
C ARG A 48 18.05 -9.08 -10.37
N ASN A 49 18.50 -10.14 -9.73
CA ASN A 49 19.42 -10.07 -8.59
C ASN A 49 20.75 -9.40 -8.96
N ASP A 50 21.26 -9.63 -10.15
CA ASP A 50 22.49 -8.97 -10.62
C ASP A 50 22.28 -7.46 -10.78
N LEU A 51 21.14 -7.03 -11.35
CA LEU A 51 20.75 -5.62 -11.37
C LEU A 51 20.63 -5.04 -9.95
N LEU A 52 19.96 -5.74 -9.01
CA LEU A 52 19.76 -5.25 -7.65
C LEU A 52 21.06 -5.14 -6.84
N LYS A 53 22.11 -5.85 -7.22
CA LYS A 53 23.46 -5.74 -6.63
C LYS A 53 24.30 -4.62 -7.24
N ASP A 54 23.96 -4.17 -8.46
CA ASP A 54 24.73 -3.15 -9.17
C ASP A 54 24.69 -1.80 -8.43
N GLU A 55 25.87 -1.26 -8.13
CA GLU A 55 25.96 -0.01 -7.33
C GLU A 55 25.43 1.22 -8.10
N GLN A 56 25.52 1.24 -9.43
CA GLN A 56 24.98 2.34 -10.23
C GLN A 56 23.43 2.30 -10.18
N TYR A 57 22.85 1.12 -10.28
CA TYR A 57 21.42 0.92 -10.11
C TYR A 57 20.95 1.35 -8.71
N ARG A 58 21.65 0.93 -7.64
CA ARG A 58 21.32 1.30 -6.25
C ARG A 58 21.36 2.81 -6.03
N ARG A 59 22.36 3.52 -6.58
CA ARG A 59 22.40 4.99 -6.55
C ARG A 59 21.19 5.61 -7.25
N LYS A 60 20.80 5.08 -8.41
CA LYS A 60 19.62 5.53 -9.14
C LYS A 60 18.34 5.29 -8.33
N PHE A 61 18.20 4.12 -7.73
CA PHE A 61 17.04 3.79 -6.89
C PHE A 61 16.94 4.71 -5.68
N ARG A 62 18.05 4.95 -4.96
CA ARG A 62 18.10 5.91 -3.84
C ARG A 62 17.68 7.32 -4.25
N LYS A 63 18.07 7.77 -5.45
CA LYS A 63 17.65 9.07 -5.99
C LYS A 63 16.14 9.13 -6.18
N PHE A 64 15.55 8.15 -6.86
CA PHE A 64 14.09 8.10 -7.08
C PHE A 64 13.30 7.91 -5.78
N TYR A 65 13.83 7.14 -4.85
CA TYR A 65 13.22 6.98 -3.52
C TYR A 65 13.07 8.32 -2.79
N LYS A 66 14.07 9.17 -2.85
CA LYS A 66 14.08 10.51 -2.22
C LYS A 66 13.23 11.56 -2.96
N GLU A 67 12.92 11.34 -4.22
CA GLU A 67 12.19 12.31 -5.03
C GLU A 67 10.75 12.45 -4.52
N LYS A 68 10.35 13.68 -4.15
CA LYS A 68 9.03 13.97 -3.58
C LYS A 68 8.03 14.54 -4.58
N LEU A 69 8.49 14.99 -5.74
CA LEU A 69 7.67 15.74 -6.69
C LEU A 69 6.99 14.87 -7.76
N SER A 70 7.39 13.60 -7.92
CA SER A 70 6.73 12.70 -8.87
C SER A 70 5.33 12.31 -8.39
N PRO A 71 4.32 12.20 -9.28
CA PRO A 71 3.04 11.58 -8.97
C PRO A 71 3.26 10.18 -8.40
N ARG A 72 2.55 9.85 -7.32
CA ARG A 72 2.69 8.56 -6.66
C ARG A 72 1.49 8.24 -5.78
N VAL A 73 1.15 6.98 -5.68
CA VAL A 73 0.21 6.45 -4.71
C VAL A 73 0.94 6.10 -3.40
N TRP A 74 2.06 5.38 -3.51
CA TRP A 74 2.88 5.04 -2.36
C TRP A 74 3.81 6.19 -1.95
N GLN A 75 3.84 6.54 -0.67
CA GLN A 75 4.73 7.59 -0.15
C GLN A 75 6.21 7.20 -0.18
N ARG A 76 6.53 5.96 -0.55
CA ARG A 76 7.89 5.38 -0.57
C ARG A 76 8.55 5.48 0.79
N ASP A 77 7.77 5.23 1.85
CA ASP A 77 8.29 5.20 3.21
C ASP A 77 8.45 3.75 3.67
N PHE A 78 9.67 3.30 3.73
CA PHE A 78 10.01 1.98 4.26
C PHE A 78 9.88 1.89 5.80
N GLY A 79 9.63 3.01 6.50
CA GLY A 79 9.22 3.03 7.90
C GLY A 79 7.81 2.49 8.10
N ASP A 80 6.94 2.63 7.07
CA ASP A 80 5.58 2.09 7.06
C ASP A 80 5.48 0.69 6.42
N ALA A 81 6.61 0.15 5.94
CA ALA A 81 6.65 -1.15 5.28
C ALA A 81 7.14 -2.24 6.25
N VAL A 82 6.20 -3.10 6.68
CA VAL A 82 6.43 -4.12 7.71
C VAL A 82 6.56 -5.50 7.10
N ILE A 83 7.57 -6.25 7.51
CA ILE A 83 7.81 -7.63 7.07
C ILE A 83 6.84 -8.57 7.77
N LEU A 84 6.02 -9.29 6.99
CA LEU A 84 5.04 -10.25 7.49
C LEU A 84 5.59 -11.66 7.58
N ASP A 85 6.38 -12.04 6.59
CA ASP A 85 7.03 -13.36 6.54
C ASP A 85 8.36 -13.27 5.79
N CYS A 86 9.32 -14.04 6.27
CA CYS A 86 10.65 -14.16 5.71
C CYS A 86 11.27 -15.48 6.22
N PRO A 87 12.16 -16.14 5.44
CA PRO A 87 12.96 -17.25 5.95
C PRO A 87 13.75 -16.87 7.20
N ASP A 88 14.32 -15.68 7.26
CA ASP A 88 14.89 -15.10 8.49
C ASP A 88 13.75 -14.59 9.39
N LYS A 89 13.44 -15.36 10.42
CA LYS A 89 12.36 -15.01 11.36
C LYS A 89 12.71 -13.84 12.29
N SER A 90 13.98 -13.46 12.41
CA SER A 90 14.39 -12.33 13.27
C SER A 90 13.93 -10.96 12.76
N VAL A 91 13.58 -10.85 11.47
CA VAL A 91 13.12 -9.61 10.84
C VAL A 91 11.59 -9.49 10.78
N VAL A 92 10.85 -10.56 11.06
CA VAL A 92 9.39 -10.59 10.97
C VAL A 92 8.76 -9.67 12.02
N GLY A 93 7.77 -8.89 11.61
CA GLY A 93 7.06 -7.91 12.45
C GLY A 93 7.76 -6.55 12.54
N ARG A 94 8.94 -6.39 11.96
CA ARG A 94 9.70 -5.14 11.94
C ARG A 94 9.61 -4.45 10.57
N ASN A 95 9.81 -3.15 10.55
CA ASN A 95 9.86 -2.39 9.29
C ASN A 95 11.30 -2.30 8.73
N PHE A 96 11.42 -2.01 7.45
CA PHE A 96 12.73 -1.96 6.78
C PHE A 96 13.61 -0.82 7.29
N ALA A 97 13.03 0.32 7.71
CA ALA A 97 13.82 1.46 8.18
C ALA A 97 14.49 1.16 9.53
N GLU A 98 13.78 0.53 10.46
CA GLU A 98 14.35 0.09 11.74
C GLU A 98 15.51 -0.90 11.52
N LEU A 99 15.29 -1.92 10.68
CA LEU A 99 16.28 -2.94 10.41
C LEU A 99 17.53 -2.38 9.70
N ALA A 100 17.34 -1.40 8.81
CA ALA A 100 18.43 -0.71 8.15
C ALA A 100 19.24 0.15 9.15
N ALA A 101 18.55 0.84 10.06
CA ALA A 101 19.18 1.65 11.10
C ALA A 101 20.04 0.79 12.05
N ASP A 102 19.54 -0.37 12.47
CA ASP A 102 20.30 -1.32 13.32
C ASP A 102 21.59 -1.79 12.64
N ARG A 103 21.63 -1.82 11.31
CA ARG A 103 22.81 -2.22 10.53
C ARG A 103 23.68 -1.04 10.07
N GLY A 104 23.26 0.19 10.34
CA GLY A 104 23.96 1.39 9.92
C GLY A 104 24.03 1.61 8.41
N ILE A 105 23.07 1.07 7.64
CA ILE A 105 23.04 1.16 6.18
C ILE A 105 21.80 1.91 5.68
N HIS A 106 21.85 2.36 4.44
CA HIS A 106 20.69 3.05 3.82
C HIS A 106 19.52 2.09 3.63
N VAL A 107 18.30 2.54 3.96
CA VAL A 107 17.09 1.69 3.91
C VAL A 107 16.82 1.06 2.55
N VAL A 108 17.10 1.77 1.46
CA VAL A 108 16.99 1.21 0.09
C VAL A 108 17.96 0.04 -0.09
N ASP A 109 19.19 0.18 0.37
CA ASP A 109 20.18 -0.90 0.22
C ASP A 109 19.79 -2.11 1.04
N PHE A 110 19.33 -1.90 2.27
CA PHE A 110 18.78 -2.98 3.09
C PHE A 110 17.61 -3.70 2.41
N PHE A 111 16.64 -2.94 1.87
CA PHE A 111 15.52 -3.52 1.14
C PHE A 111 15.98 -4.35 -0.06
N LEU A 112 16.88 -3.82 -0.89
CA LEU A 112 17.40 -4.53 -2.05
C LEU A 112 18.21 -5.79 -1.66
N ASP A 113 18.99 -5.73 -0.57
CA ASP A 113 19.69 -6.90 -0.03
C ASP A 113 18.72 -8.00 0.41
N MET A 114 17.63 -7.62 1.09
CA MET A 114 16.59 -8.56 1.50
C MET A 114 15.87 -9.19 0.29
N VAL A 115 15.62 -8.43 -0.76
CA VAL A 115 15.03 -8.95 -2.01
C VAL A 115 15.99 -9.91 -2.70
N VAL A 116 17.29 -9.57 -2.78
CA VAL A 116 18.31 -10.44 -3.36
C VAL A 116 18.44 -11.76 -2.59
N ALA A 117 18.41 -11.69 -1.24
CA ALA A 117 18.58 -12.86 -0.39
C ALA A 117 17.36 -13.79 -0.36
N HIS A 118 16.15 -13.23 -0.40
CA HIS A 118 14.93 -13.98 -0.11
C HIS A 118 13.91 -13.99 -1.26
N GLY A 119 14.07 -13.13 -2.27
CA GLY A 119 13.17 -13.04 -3.42
C GLY A 119 11.70 -12.94 -2.99
N ARG A 120 10.85 -13.78 -3.58
CA ARG A 120 9.41 -13.84 -3.30
C ARG A 120 9.04 -14.41 -1.91
N SER A 121 9.99 -14.99 -1.19
CA SER A 121 9.79 -15.47 0.18
C SER A 121 9.84 -14.32 1.21
N LEU A 122 10.24 -13.12 0.80
CA LEU A 122 10.12 -11.90 1.58
C LEU A 122 8.73 -11.30 1.38
N ARG A 123 7.82 -11.54 2.32
CA ARG A 123 6.48 -10.96 2.27
C ARG A 123 6.37 -9.78 3.22
N TRP A 124 5.88 -8.65 2.72
CA TRP A 124 5.72 -7.42 3.49
C TRP A 124 4.46 -6.66 3.07
N PHE A 125 4.06 -5.66 3.84
CA PHE A 125 2.94 -4.79 3.53
C PHE A 125 3.24 -3.34 3.84
N THR A 126 2.52 -2.43 3.19
CA THR A 126 2.48 -1.00 3.51
C THR A 126 1.07 -0.46 3.29
N THR A 127 0.75 0.68 3.91
CA THR A 127 -0.53 1.36 3.71
C THR A 127 -0.33 2.59 2.84
N VAL A 128 -0.90 2.55 1.64
CA VAL A 128 -0.71 3.61 0.62
C VAL A 128 -1.75 4.73 0.72
N GLY A 129 -2.88 4.51 1.40
CA GLY A 129 -3.92 5.51 1.54
C GLY A 129 -4.93 5.20 2.64
N ASN A 130 -5.85 6.13 2.89
CA ASN A 130 -6.97 5.99 3.83
C ASN A 130 -6.59 5.69 5.29
N HIS A 131 -5.33 5.88 5.69
CA HIS A 131 -4.87 5.62 7.06
C HIS A 131 -5.34 6.68 8.08
N ARG A 132 -5.80 7.85 7.61
CA ARG A 132 -6.29 8.93 8.46
C ARG A 132 -7.76 8.73 8.78
N LYS A 133 -8.06 8.23 9.98
CA LYS A 133 -9.42 7.92 10.44
C LYS A 133 -10.41 9.09 10.27
N ASP A 134 -9.99 10.29 10.65
CA ASP A 134 -10.80 11.50 10.54
C ASP A 134 -11.24 11.81 9.11
N ARG A 135 -10.33 11.64 8.16
CA ARG A 135 -10.61 11.84 6.74
C ARG A 135 -11.44 10.72 6.15
N LEU A 136 -11.11 9.47 6.50
CA LEU A 136 -11.88 8.32 6.06
C LEU A 136 -13.35 8.43 6.49
N ARG A 137 -13.61 8.81 7.75
CA ARG A 137 -14.96 9.05 8.27
C ARG A 137 -15.71 10.11 7.45
N LYS A 138 -15.06 11.25 7.13
CA LYS A 138 -15.64 12.30 6.28
C LYS A 138 -15.93 11.81 4.86
N MET A 139 -15.05 10.99 4.28
CA MET A 139 -15.24 10.44 2.95
C MET A 139 -16.41 9.46 2.88
N VAL A 140 -16.54 8.55 3.85
CA VAL A 140 -17.63 7.57 3.88
C VAL A 140 -19.00 8.18 4.16
N THR A 141 -19.06 9.36 4.78
CA THR A 141 -20.32 10.09 5.00
C THR A 141 -20.77 10.94 3.81
N ASN A 142 -19.88 11.18 2.85
CA ASN A 142 -20.18 11.99 1.68
C ASN A 142 -21.27 11.32 0.81
N PRO A 143 -22.39 12.03 0.51
CA PRO A 143 -23.48 11.44 -0.29
C PRO A 143 -23.09 11.13 -1.74
N GLY A 144 -22.04 11.76 -2.26
CA GLY A 144 -21.49 11.51 -3.59
C GLY A 144 -20.56 10.31 -3.67
N ALA A 145 -20.18 9.71 -2.53
CA ALA A 145 -19.32 8.54 -2.50
C ALA A 145 -20.14 7.24 -2.57
N LEU A 146 -19.68 6.31 -3.40
CA LEU A 146 -20.18 4.94 -3.48
C LEU A 146 -19.20 3.99 -2.80
N ILE A 147 -19.68 3.13 -1.94
CA ILE A 147 -18.85 2.15 -1.21
C ILE A 147 -18.68 0.91 -2.10
N THR A 148 -17.90 1.02 -3.16
CA THR A 148 -17.83 0.01 -4.22
C THR A 148 -16.42 -0.35 -4.68
N PHE A 149 -15.40 0.40 -4.27
CA PHE A 149 -14.03 0.15 -4.70
C PHE A 149 -13.40 -1.00 -3.90
N SER A 150 -13.39 -2.20 -4.46
CA SER A 150 -12.81 -3.39 -3.81
C SER A 150 -11.50 -3.86 -4.43
N ASP A 151 -11.22 -3.48 -5.68
CA ASP A 151 -10.06 -3.95 -6.46
C ASP A 151 -9.88 -5.48 -6.47
N ALA A 152 -10.99 -6.21 -6.31
CA ALA A 152 -10.98 -7.64 -6.01
C ALA A 152 -10.66 -8.54 -7.22
N GLY A 153 -10.69 -8.00 -8.44
CA GLY A 153 -10.46 -8.76 -9.67
C GLY A 153 -9.05 -8.64 -10.25
N ALA A 154 -8.30 -7.61 -9.88
CA ALA A 154 -7.06 -7.24 -10.56
C ALA A 154 -5.80 -7.69 -9.82
N HIS A 155 -5.66 -7.37 -8.56
CA HIS A 155 -4.42 -7.53 -7.80
C HIS A 155 -4.57 -8.53 -6.64
N ILE A 156 -5.08 -9.72 -6.94
CA ILE A 156 -5.49 -10.74 -5.96
C ILE A 156 -4.41 -11.02 -4.90
N ARG A 157 -3.14 -11.04 -5.28
CA ARG A 157 -2.03 -11.34 -4.39
C ARG A 157 -1.56 -10.14 -3.57
N ASN A 158 -1.72 -8.95 -4.12
CA ASN A 158 -1.20 -7.72 -3.53
C ASN A 158 -2.25 -6.93 -2.79
N MET A 159 -3.45 -6.85 -3.34
CA MET A 159 -4.57 -6.13 -2.76
C MET A 159 -5.87 -6.68 -3.32
N ALA A 160 -6.76 -7.13 -2.46
CA ALA A 160 -8.08 -7.60 -2.85
C ALA A 160 -9.03 -7.46 -1.67
N PHE A 161 -9.94 -6.51 -1.77
CA PHE A 161 -10.85 -6.20 -0.68
C PHE A 161 -12.20 -6.88 -0.88
N TYR A 162 -12.20 -8.21 -1.05
CA TYR A 162 -13.42 -9.03 -1.24
C TYR A 162 -14.46 -8.83 -0.14
N ASN A 163 -14.00 -8.54 1.08
CA ASN A 163 -14.82 -8.30 2.24
C ASN A 163 -15.13 -6.82 2.47
N LEU A 164 -15.09 -5.98 1.42
CA LEU A 164 -15.33 -4.54 1.51
C LEU A 164 -16.63 -4.18 2.25
N PRO A 165 -17.78 -4.83 2.00
CA PRO A 165 -19.01 -4.53 2.75
C PRO A 165 -18.84 -4.76 4.24
N LEU A 166 -18.23 -5.87 4.65
CA LEU A 166 -17.98 -6.19 6.06
C LEU A 166 -17.00 -5.22 6.71
N ARG A 167 -15.97 -4.77 5.97
CA ARG A 167 -15.03 -3.76 6.47
C ARG A 167 -15.72 -2.41 6.69
N PHE A 168 -16.65 -2.04 5.81
CA PHE A 168 -17.43 -0.82 6.00
C PHE A 168 -18.35 -0.92 7.22
N LEU A 169 -19.08 -2.02 7.37
CA LEU A 169 -19.92 -2.25 8.56
C LEU A 169 -19.09 -2.28 9.85
N LYS A 170 -17.90 -2.90 9.80
CA LYS A 170 -16.95 -2.88 10.92
C LYS A 170 -16.53 -1.45 11.28
N LEU A 171 -16.14 -0.62 10.31
CA LEU A 171 -15.79 0.78 10.52
C LEU A 171 -16.92 1.56 11.21
N VAL A 172 -18.16 1.35 10.76
CA VAL A 172 -19.34 1.99 11.37
C VAL A 172 -19.54 1.49 12.80
N ASN A 173 -19.50 0.19 13.04
CA ASN A 173 -19.66 -0.40 14.36
C ASN A 173 -18.57 0.06 15.36
N GLU A 174 -17.31 0.09 14.93
CA GLU A 174 -16.20 0.60 15.74
C GLU A 174 -16.42 2.07 16.13
N SER A 175 -16.95 2.90 15.22
CA SER A 175 -17.25 4.30 15.51
C SER A 175 -18.31 4.48 16.59
N HIS A 176 -19.26 3.56 16.70
CA HIS A 176 -20.22 3.54 17.81
C HIS A 176 -19.55 3.17 19.13
N GLY A 177 -18.67 2.16 19.13
CA GLY A 177 -17.91 1.77 20.32
C GLY A 177 -16.96 2.86 20.82
N GLU A 178 -16.45 3.71 19.93
CA GLU A 178 -15.59 4.85 20.25
C GLU A 178 -16.39 6.08 20.74
N GLY A 179 -17.73 6.03 20.74
CA GLY A 179 -18.59 7.16 21.11
C GLY A 179 -18.71 8.26 20.06
N GLU A 180 -18.21 8.03 18.86
CA GLU A 180 -18.20 8.97 17.72
C GLU A 180 -18.87 8.35 16.49
N PRO A 181 -20.17 8.04 16.51
CA PRO A 181 -20.84 7.32 15.45
C PRO A 181 -20.78 8.07 14.12
N ILE A 182 -20.35 7.38 13.07
CA ILE A 182 -20.30 7.92 11.70
C ILE A 182 -21.72 8.00 11.11
N MET A 183 -22.51 6.96 11.32
CA MET A 183 -23.90 6.82 10.88
C MET A 183 -24.54 5.64 11.59
N SER A 184 -25.89 5.52 11.49
CA SER A 184 -26.57 4.32 12.01
C SER A 184 -26.22 3.07 11.16
N LEU A 185 -26.39 1.88 11.75
CA LEU A 185 -26.12 0.62 11.05
C LEU A 185 -27.07 0.41 9.87
N GLU A 186 -28.34 0.78 10.02
CA GLU A 186 -29.35 0.72 8.95
C GLU A 186 -28.93 1.59 7.75
N ARG A 187 -28.44 2.79 8.03
CA ARG A 187 -27.91 3.67 6.97
C ARG A 187 -26.68 3.09 6.31
N ALA A 188 -25.80 2.45 7.07
CA ALA A 188 -24.62 1.79 6.53
C ALA A 188 -25.00 0.64 5.57
N VAL A 189 -25.96 -0.19 5.98
CA VAL A 189 -26.49 -1.27 5.13
C VAL A 189 -27.14 -0.70 3.86
N HIS A 190 -27.91 0.40 3.96
CA HIS A 190 -28.52 1.04 2.80
C HIS A 190 -27.49 1.62 1.80
N ARG A 191 -26.27 1.88 2.24
CA ARG A 191 -25.20 2.42 1.40
C ARG A 191 -24.35 1.36 0.68
N LEU A 192 -24.55 0.10 0.96
CA LEU A 192 -23.94 -1.05 0.29
C LEU A 192 -24.77 -1.52 -0.90
#